data_eb5c5c1495f841959021e955618e0910
#
_entry.id   eb5c5c1495f841959021e955618e0910
#
_cell.length_a   1.000
_cell.length_b   1.000
_cell.length_c   1.000
_cell.angle_alpha   90.00
_cell.angle_beta   90.00
_cell.angle_gamma   90.00
#
_symmetry.space_group_name_H-M   'P 1'
#
loop_
_entity.id
_entity.type
_entity.pdbx_description
1 polymer ?
#
loop_
_entity_poly.entity_id
_entity_poly.type
_entity_poly.pdbx_seq_one_letter_code
_entity_poly.pdbx_strand_id
1 'polypeptide(L)'
;MTLRIHGIPASRAIRPLWAATELGLAFDHVITDYKGGHTRTPEFLALNPNGHIPALEDDTPAGKVVVWESMACSLYIAKAHGKGDGSDLSCANLKEEGEALRWAFWVMTEMEKDALTVLMHRMAMPEAERKADLAEAAEGRLRVPLRVLEGVLSSEAALGHEYLCANRFTVADLCVASVGMWIRPSSGLMTEFPLTAAWLKRCLDRPAHQAARKLGR
;
A
#
# COMPACT_ATOMS: atom_id res chain seq x y z
N MET A 1 -10.32 -9.95 -21.04
CA MET A 1 -9.31 -9.92 -19.98
C MET A 1 -10.02 -9.57 -18.70
N THR A 2 -9.90 -10.38 -17.67
CA THR A 2 -10.59 -10.16 -16.39
C THR A 2 -9.56 -10.12 -15.29
N LEU A 3 -9.44 -8.94 -14.66
CA LEU A 3 -8.63 -8.76 -13.44
C LEU A 3 -9.52 -9.05 -12.24
N ARG A 4 -9.13 -9.96 -11.35
CA ARG A 4 -9.82 -10.27 -10.09
C ARG A 4 -8.90 -9.98 -8.92
N ILE A 5 -9.44 -9.29 -7.92
CA ILE A 5 -8.68 -8.96 -6.70
C ILE A 5 -9.45 -9.51 -5.50
N HIS A 6 -8.82 -10.47 -4.81
CA HIS A 6 -9.37 -11.13 -3.64
C HIS A 6 -8.93 -10.42 -2.37
N GLY A 7 -9.88 -10.09 -1.50
CA GLY A 7 -9.62 -9.49 -0.20
C GLY A 7 -10.64 -8.43 0.19
N ILE A 8 -10.37 -7.72 1.28
CA ILE A 8 -11.20 -6.63 1.80
C ILE A 8 -10.37 -5.35 1.97
N PRO A 9 -10.96 -4.15 1.77
CA PRO A 9 -10.26 -2.88 1.94
C PRO A 9 -9.68 -2.64 3.35
N ALA A 10 -10.27 -3.28 4.37
CA ALA A 10 -9.77 -3.20 5.76
C ALA A 10 -8.54 -4.10 6.00
N SER A 11 -7.84 -4.50 4.97
CA SER A 11 -6.63 -5.34 5.01
C SER A 11 -5.56 -4.80 4.06
N ARG A 12 -4.46 -5.55 3.90
CA ARG A 12 -3.43 -5.23 2.89
C ARG A 12 -3.95 -5.26 1.45
N ALA A 13 -5.15 -5.82 1.21
CA ALA A 13 -5.79 -5.79 -0.11
C ALA A 13 -6.15 -4.36 -0.58
N ILE A 14 -6.22 -3.39 0.32
CA ILE A 14 -6.37 -1.97 -0.07
C ILE A 14 -5.31 -1.54 -1.09
N ARG A 15 -4.09 -2.12 -1.06
CA ARG A 15 -2.98 -1.77 -1.93
C ARG A 15 -3.29 -2.06 -3.41
N PRO A 16 -3.55 -3.32 -3.84
CA PRO A 16 -3.94 -3.60 -5.22
C PRO A 16 -5.31 -3.02 -5.59
N LEU A 17 -6.27 -2.95 -4.66
CA LEU A 17 -7.57 -2.29 -4.91
C LEU A 17 -7.38 -0.81 -5.24
N TRP A 18 -6.50 -0.11 -4.52
CA TRP A 18 -6.16 1.28 -4.82
C TRP A 18 -5.45 1.40 -6.16
N ALA A 19 -4.45 0.54 -6.45
CA ALA A 19 -3.74 0.56 -7.73
C ALA A 19 -4.68 0.39 -8.92
N ALA A 20 -5.59 -0.58 -8.87
CA ALA A 20 -6.58 -0.80 -9.93
C ALA A 20 -7.55 0.38 -10.07
N THR A 21 -8.03 0.93 -8.94
CA THR A 21 -8.93 2.10 -8.94
C THR A 21 -8.21 3.35 -9.46
N GLU A 22 -6.93 3.54 -9.13
CA GLU A 22 -6.12 4.68 -9.56
C GLU A 22 -5.91 4.69 -11.08
N LEU A 23 -5.77 3.51 -11.69
CA LEU A 23 -5.68 3.35 -13.14
C LEU A 23 -7.06 3.36 -13.84
N GLY A 24 -8.16 3.44 -13.08
CA GLY A 24 -9.50 3.39 -13.64
C GLY A 24 -9.86 2.05 -14.29
N LEU A 25 -9.27 0.96 -13.83
CA LEU A 25 -9.49 -0.36 -14.40
C LEU A 25 -10.87 -0.91 -14.02
N ALA A 26 -11.49 -1.62 -14.95
CA ALA A 26 -12.58 -2.54 -14.63
C ALA A 26 -11.98 -3.83 -14.05
N PHE A 27 -12.43 -4.23 -12.87
CA PHE A 27 -11.99 -5.45 -12.19
C PHE A 27 -13.09 -6.06 -11.33
N ASP A 28 -13.02 -7.36 -11.12
CA ASP A 28 -13.89 -8.08 -10.20
C ASP A 28 -13.29 -8.01 -8.79
N HIS A 29 -13.96 -7.33 -7.86
CA HIS A 29 -13.60 -7.36 -6.45
C HIS A 29 -14.24 -8.57 -5.79
N VAL A 30 -13.43 -9.60 -5.52
CA VAL A 30 -13.86 -10.81 -4.82
C VAL A 30 -13.68 -10.61 -3.32
N ILE A 31 -14.80 -10.36 -2.63
CA ILE A 31 -14.78 -10.14 -1.17
C ILE A 31 -14.34 -11.42 -0.47
N THR A 32 -13.14 -11.43 0.05
CA THR A 32 -12.54 -12.56 0.77
C THR A 32 -12.06 -12.07 2.13
N ASP A 33 -12.74 -12.50 3.19
CA ASP A 33 -12.35 -12.16 4.56
C ASP A 33 -11.40 -13.24 5.13
N TYR A 34 -10.38 -12.78 5.86
CA TYR A 34 -9.44 -13.65 6.56
C TYR A 34 -10.02 -14.27 7.86
N LYS A 35 -11.13 -13.73 8.39
CA LYS A 35 -11.75 -14.20 9.64
C LYS A 35 -12.68 -15.41 9.45
N GLY A 36 -13.30 -15.55 8.32
CA GLY A 36 -14.33 -16.55 8.04
C GLY A 36 -13.83 -17.92 7.55
N GLY A 37 -12.52 -18.17 7.55
CA GLY A 37 -11.94 -19.42 7.03
C GLY A 37 -11.87 -19.49 5.50
N HIS A 38 -12.41 -18.52 4.76
CA HIS A 38 -12.42 -18.48 3.30
C HIS A 38 -11.01 -18.58 2.68
N THR A 39 -10.00 -18.06 3.37
CA THR A 39 -8.60 -18.13 2.92
C THR A 39 -7.97 -19.51 3.15
N ARG A 40 -8.68 -20.47 3.76
CA ARG A 40 -8.20 -21.83 4.04
C ARG A 40 -8.89 -22.89 3.20
N THR A 41 -9.78 -22.49 2.29
CA THR A 41 -10.40 -23.44 1.35
C THR A 41 -9.37 -23.92 0.32
N PRO A 42 -9.51 -25.16 -0.21
CA PRO A 42 -8.60 -25.66 -1.25
C PRO A 42 -8.49 -24.73 -2.45
N GLU A 43 -9.61 -24.13 -2.87
CA GLU A 43 -9.68 -23.20 -4.00
C GLU A 43 -8.83 -21.96 -3.76
N PHE A 44 -8.94 -21.35 -2.57
CA PHE A 44 -8.14 -20.17 -2.25
C PHE A 44 -6.66 -20.51 -2.03
N LEU A 45 -6.36 -21.65 -1.42
CA LEU A 45 -4.98 -22.12 -1.23
C LEU A 45 -4.29 -22.45 -2.56
N ALA A 46 -5.06 -22.80 -3.61
CA ALA A 46 -4.53 -22.93 -4.96
C ALA A 46 -4.12 -21.58 -5.58
N LEU A 47 -4.74 -20.45 -5.16
CA LEU A 47 -4.35 -19.10 -5.57
C LEU A 47 -3.20 -18.57 -4.72
N ASN A 48 -3.29 -18.71 -3.41
CA ASN A 48 -2.26 -18.28 -2.47
C ASN A 48 -2.01 -19.35 -1.40
N PRO A 49 -0.94 -20.13 -1.53
CA PRO A 49 -0.65 -21.23 -0.60
C PRO A 49 -0.41 -20.78 0.85
N ASN A 50 -0.13 -19.49 1.09
CA ASN A 50 -0.03 -18.93 2.44
C ASN A 50 -1.41 -18.76 3.10
N GLY A 51 -2.51 -18.80 2.33
CA GLY A 51 -3.86 -18.53 2.84
C GLY A 51 -4.01 -17.10 3.36
N HIS A 52 -3.39 -16.15 2.69
CA HIS A 52 -3.42 -14.72 3.02
C HIS A 52 -4.05 -13.90 1.89
N ILE A 53 -4.71 -12.82 2.24
CA ILE A 53 -5.15 -11.79 1.29
C ILE A 53 -4.18 -10.60 1.30
N PRO A 54 -4.03 -9.95 0.12
CA PRO A 54 -4.68 -10.19 -1.15
C PRO A 54 -4.10 -11.36 -1.94
N ALA A 55 -4.90 -11.85 -2.89
CA ALA A 55 -4.45 -12.57 -4.07
C ALA A 55 -5.06 -11.90 -5.30
N LEU A 56 -4.38 -11.98 -6.43
CA LEU A 56 -4.79 -11.39 -7.70
C LEU A 56 -4.75 -12.46 -8.78
N GLU A 57 -5.77 -12.50 -9.63
CA GLU A 57 -5.78 -13.25 -10.88
C GLU A 57 -5.94 -12.28 -12.04
N ASP A 58 -5.18 -12.47 -13.09
CA ASP A 58 -5.28 -11.68 -14.32
C ASP A 58 -5.30 -12.60 -15.54
N ASP A 59 -6.39 -12.56 -16.29
CA ASP A 59 -6.54 -13.31 -17.54
C ASP A 59 -5.89 -12.50 -18.68
N THR A 60 -4.64 -12.80 -19.00
CA THR A 60 -3.87 -12.11 -20.06
C THR A 60 -3.88 -12.92 -21.37
N PRO A 61 -3.53 -12.31 -22.53
CA PRO A 61 -3.39 -13.05 -23.78
C PRO A 61 -2.33 -14.17 -23.73
N ALA A 62 -1.35 -14.05 -22.83
CA ALA A 62 -0.30 -15.07 -22.63
C ALA A 62 -0.72 -16.18 -21.66
N GLY A 63 -1.91 -16.09 -21.09
CA GLY A 63 -2.44 -17.02 -20.09
C GLY A 63 -2.77 -16.35 -18.77
N LYS A 64 -3.26 -17.14 -17.83
CA LYS A 64 -3.63 -16.66 -16.49
C LYS A 64 -2.36 -16.38 -15.67
N VAL A 65 -2.30 -15.19 -15.09
CA VAL A 65 -1.28 -14.77 -14.10
C VAL A 65 -1.92 -14.76 -12.72
N VAL A 66 -1.23 -15.34 -11.73
CA VAL A 66 -1.64 -15.28 -10.33
C VAL A 66 -0.53 -14.62 -9.53
N VAL A 67 -0.88 -13.58 -8.78
CA VAL A 67 0.08 -12.85 -7.94
C VAL A 67 -0.46 -12.74 -6.52
N TRP A 68 0.37 -13.03 -5.56
CA TRP A 68 0.13 -12.73 -4.14
C TRP A 68 1.30 -11.91 -3.58
N GLU A 69 1.26 -11.46 -2.33
CA GLU A 69 1.98 -10.33 -1.75
C GLU A 69 1.45 -8.98 -2.25
N SER A 70 0.92 -8.20 -1.33
CA SER A 70 0.17 -6.98 -1.66
C SER A 70 0.97 -5.93 -2.42
N MET A 71 2.30 -5.82 -2.15
CA MET A 71 3.18 -4.92 -2.89
C MET A 71 3.42 -5.47 -4.31
N ALA A 72 3.66 -6.78 -4.44
CA ALA A 72 3.82 -7.42 -5.74
C ALA A 72 2.56 -7.27 -6.60
N CYS A 73 1.36 -7.44 -6.00
CA CYS A 73 0.09 -7.20 -6.70
C CYS A 73 0.00 -5.75 -7.23
N SER A 74 0.38 -4.75 -6.40
CA SER A 74 0.31 -3.34 -6.80
C SER A 74 1.31 -3.00 -7.89
N LEU A 75 2.54 -3.49 -7.77
CA LEU A 75 3.59 -3.32 -8.79
C LEU A 75 3.21 -4.00 -10.11
N TYR A 76 2.64 -5.21 -10.03
CA TYR A 76 2.13 -5.93 -11.19
C TYR A 76 1.03 -5.12 -11.91
N ILE A 77 0.02 -4.65 -11.18
CA ILE A 77 -1.08 -3.85 -11.74
C ILE A 77 -0.51 -2.61 -12.44
N ALA A 78 0.38 -1.87 -11.79
CA ALA A 78 0.99 -0.68 -12.38
C ALA A 78 1.78 -1.00 -13.65
N LYS A 79 2.52 -2.13 -13.69
CA LYS A 79 3.33 -2.53 -14.85
C LYS A 79 2.48 -3.10 -15.99
N ALA A 80 1.51 -3.96 -15.67
CA ALA A 80 0.75 -4.70 -16.68
C ALA A 80 -0.39 -3.88 -17.30
N HIS A 81 -0.95 -2.95 -16.55
CA HIS A 81 -2.15 -2.21 -16.95
C HIS A 81 -1.95 -0.70 -17.03
N GLY A 82 -0.82 -0.17 -16.56
CA GLY A 82 -0.47 1.24 -16.73
C GLY A 82 0.06 1.53 -18.13
N LYS A 83 0.05 2.80 -18.50
CA LYS A 83 0.48 3.26 -19.85
C LYS A 83 1.98 3.24 -20.06
N GLY A 84 2.77 3.32 -18.98
CA GLY A 84 4.22 3.33 -19.04
C GLY A 84 4.83 4.62 -19.63
N ASP A 85 4.04 5.67 -19.78
CA ASP A 85 4.42 6.94 -20.42
C ASP A 85 4.55 8.12 -19.43
N GLY A 86 4.36 7.86 -18.16
CA GLY A 86 4.39 8.88 -17.11
C GLY A 86 3.08 9.66 -16.92
N SER A 87 1.99 9.27 -17.56
CA SER A 87 0.71 9.94 -17.43
C SER A 87 -0.21 9.36 -16.35
N ASP A 88 0.19 8.24 -15.74
CA ASP A 88 -0.58 7.54 -14.69
C ASP A 88 0.32 7.00 -13.56
N LEU A 89 -0.22 6.03 -12.78
CA LEU A 89 0.46 5.39 -11.66
C LEU A 89 1.73 4.62 -12.06
N SER A 90 1.83 4.17 -13.32
CA SER A 90 2.92 3.31 -13.79
C SER A 90 4.25 4.06 -13.92
N CYS A 91 5.34 3.30 -13.89
CA CYS A 91 6.68 3.83 -14.11
C CYS A 91 6.90 4.11 -15.61
N ALA A 92 7.46 5.27 -15.92
CA ALA A 92 7.73 5.70 -17.29
C ALA A 92 9.07 5.17 -17.85
N ASN A 93 9.97 4.72 -16.98
CA ASN A 93 11.32 4.31 -17.35
C ASN A 93 11.96 3.43 -16.27
N LEU A 94 13.12 2.83 -16.58
CA LEU A 94 13.85 1.94 -15.67
C LEU A 94 14.28 2.60 -14.35
N LYS A 95 14.54 3.92 -14.34
CA LYS A 95 14.86 4.63 -13.10
C LYS A 95 13.67 4.61 -12.16
N GLU A 96 12.49 4.96 -12.64
CA GLU A 96 11.26 4.93 -11.83
C GLU A 96 10.90 3.50 -11.40
N GLU A 97 11.12 2.49 -12.26
CA GLU A 97 10.93 1.08 -11.89
C GLU A 97 11.86 0.66 -10.73
N GLY A 98 13.14 1.04 -10.81
CA GLY A 98 14.09 0.80 -9.73
C GLY A 98 13.69 1.49 -8.42
N GLU A 99 13.22 2.74 -8.51
CA GLU A 99 12.70 3.49 -7.37
C GLU A 99 11.45 2.82 -6.76
N ALA A 100 10.51 2.39 -7.60
CA ALA A 100 9.29 1.72 -7.14
C ALA A 100 9.60 0.41 -6.41
N LEU A 101 10.53 -0.39 -6.93
CA LEU A 101 11.01 -1.61 -6.27
C LEU A 101 11.69 -1.28 -4.94
N ARG A 102 12.62 -0.33 -4.94
CA ARG A 102 13.33 0.11 -3.73
C ARG A 102 12.34 0.51 -2.63
N TRP A 103 11.38 1.38 -2.95
CA TRP A 103 10.41 1.88 -1.98
C TRP A 103 9.44 0.80 -1.50
N ALA A 104 9.01 -0.11 -2.40
CA ALA A 104 8.15 -1.23 -2.03
C ALA A 104 8.85 -2.19 -1.05
N PHE A 105 10.12 -2.53 -1.28
CA PHE A 105 10.88 -3.37 -0.36
C PHE A 105 11.22 -2.63 0.93
N TRP A 106 11.71 -1.39 0.82
CA TRP A 106 12.08 -0.58 1.98
C TRP A 106 10.93 -0.43 2.98
N VAL A 107 9.73 -0.09 2.52
CA VAL A 107 8.61 0.12 3.42
C VAL A 107 8.18 -1.16 4.14
N MET A 108 8.33 -2.31 3.49
CA MET A 108 8.01 -3.61 4.09
C MET A 108 9.03 -4.05 5.14
N THR A 109 10.32 -3.75 4.91
CA THR A 109 11.39 -4.16 5.82
C THR A 109 11.59 -3.18 6.98
N GLU A 110 11.45 -1.89 6.71
CA GLU A 110 11.79 -0.83 7.67
C GLU A 110 10.60 -0.29 8.46
N MET A 111 9.38 -0.33 7.90
CA MET A 111 8.24 0.34 8.52
C MET A 111 7.06 -0.56 8.86
N GLU A 112 6.74 -1.53 8.01
CA GLU A 112 5.44 -2.20 8.00
C GLU A 112 5.09 -2.88 9.33
N LYS A 113 6.04 -3.58 9.93
CA LYS A 113 5.85 -4.28 11.21
C LYS A 113 5.48 -3.32 12.34
N ASP A 114 6.24 -2.24 12.47
CA ASP A 114 6.04 -1.27 13.55
C ASP A 114 4.82 -0.38 13.27
N ALA A 115 4.56 -0.01 12.01
CA ALA A 115 3.36 0.70 11.62
C ALA A 115 2.07 -0.11 11.94
N LEU A 116 2.09 -1.43 11.69
CA LEU A 116 0.99 -2.30 12.07
C LEU A 116 0.82 -2.36 13.60
N THR A 117 1.91 -2.44 14.36
CA THR A 117 1.87 -2.42 15.82
C THR A 117 1.21 -1.12 16.33
N VAL A 118 1.58 0.02 15.77
CA VAL A 118 0.94 1.30 16.08
C VAL A 118 -0.55 1.25 15.76
N LEU A 119 -0.93 0.84 14.54
CA LEU A 119 -2.35 0.73 14.17
C LEU A 119 -3.14 -0.12 15.15
N MET A 120 -2.62 -1.31 15.48
CA MET A 120 -3.30 -2.26 16.36
C MET A 120 -3.51 -1.69 17.76
N HIS A 121 -2.46 -1.17 18.36
CA HIS A 121 -2.50 -0.75 19.78
C HIS A 121 -2.95 0.70 19.99
N ARG A 122 -2.98 1.54 18.96
CA ARG A 122 -3.59 2.88 19.07
C ARG A 122 -5.05 2.92 18.64
N MET A 123 -5.49 1.99 17.74
CA MET A 123 -6.83 2.15 17.15
C MET A 123 -7.58 0.84 16.88
N ALA A 124 -6.97 -0.16 16.24
CA ALA A 124 -7.72 -1.24 15.59
C ALA A 124 -8.18 -2.35 16.56
N MET A 125 -7.43 -2.63 17.63
CA MET A 125 -7.81 -3.61 18.64
C MET A 125 -8.91 -3.05 19.57
N PRO A 126 -9.71 -3.93 20.22
CA PRO A 126 -10.55 -3.53 21.34
C PRO A 126 -9.74 -2.76 22.39
N GLU A 127 -10.31 -1.71 22.97
CA GLU A 127 -9.58 -0.81 23.87
C GLU A 127 -8.92 -1.56 25.05
N ALA A 128 -9.63 -2.52 25.63
CA ALA A 128 -9.12 -3.34 26.73
C ALA A 128 -7.90 -4.22 26.38
N GLU A 129 -7.66 -4.48 25.08
CA GLU A 129 -6.56 -5.29 24.61
C GLU A 129 -5.37 -4.44 24.13
N ARG A 130 -5.54 -3.12 24.04
CA ARG A 130 -4.49 -2.19 23.60
C ARG A 130 -3.39 -2.07 24.66
N LYS A 131 -2.15 -2.10 24.21
CA LYS A 131 -0.94 -1.94 25.02
C LYS A 131 -0.20 -0.69 24.57
N ALA A 132 -0.28 0.38 25.34
CA ALA A 132 0.31 1.67 25.00
C ALA A 132 1.83 1.58 24.86
N ASP A 133 2.48 0.81 25.74
CA ASP A 133 3.93 0.56 25.74
C ASP A 133 4.44 -0.06 24.44
N LEU A 134 3.67 -0.99 23.85
CA LEU A 134 4.02 -1.58 22.56
C LEU A 134 3.91 -0.57 21.41
N ALA A 135 2.90 0.29 21.44
CA ALA A 135 2.75 1.36 20.45
C ALA A 135 3.91 2.37 20.59
N GLU A 136 4.24 2.79 21.80
CA GLU A 136 5.33 3.74 22.07
C GLU A 136 6.70 3.18 21.64
N ALA A 137 6.97 1.92 21.92
CA ALA A 137 8.19 1.26 21.47
C ALA A 137 8.26 1.18 19.93
N ALA A 138 7.14 0.90 19.26
CA ALA A 138 7.06 0.89 17.80
C ALA A 138 7.24 2.30 17.21
N GLU A 139 6.61 3.31 17.79
CA GLU A 139 6.82 4.73 17.43
C GLU A 139 8.28 5.15 17.59
N GLY A 140 8.94 4.68 18.65
CA GLY A 140 10.38 4.88 18.87
C GLY A 140 11.23 4.38 17.70
N ARG A 141 10.97 3.15 17.23
CA ARG A 141 11.68 2.55 16.10
C ARG A 141 11.34 3.21 14.76
N LEU A 142 10.08 3.58 14.56
CA LEU A 142 9.62 4.26 13.33
C LEU A 142 10.31 5.61 13.08
N ARG A 143 10.81 6.28 14.11
CA ARG A 143 11.56 7.55 13.92
C ARG A 143 12.77 7.40 13.01
N VAL A 144 13.39 6.22 12.96
CA VAL A 144 14.55 5.98 12.08
C VAL A 144 14.12 6.02 10.60
N PRO A 145 13.22 5.15 10.13
CA PRO A 145 12.78 5.19 8.74
C PRO A 145 12.03 6.48 8.38
N LEU A 146 11.29 7.09 9.32
CA LEU A 146 10.62 8.36 9.07
C LEU A 146 11.61 9.51 8.81
N ARG A 147 12.79 9.55 9.47
CA ARG A 147 13.84 10.53 9.13
C ARG A 147 14.36 10.32 7.72
N VAL A 148 14.48 9.07 7.26
CA VAL A 148 14.89 8.77 5.87
C VAL A 148 13.85 9.32 4.89
N LEU A 149 12.57 9.03 5.14
CA LEU A 149 11.47 9.49 4.29
C LEU A 149 11.38 11.02 4.27
N GLU A 150 11.45 11.66 5.44
CA GLU A 150 11.44 13.13 5.58
C GLU A 150 12.60 13.77 4.81
N GLY A 151 13.81 13.20 4.91
CA GLY A 151 14.99 13.69 4.20
C GLY A 151 14.86 13.57 2.67
N VAL A 152 14.31 12.47 2.18
CA VAL A 152 14.03 12.31 0.74
C VAL A 152 12.98 13.33 0.28
N LEU A 153 11.87 13.46 1.00
CA LEU A 153 10.84 14.46 0.67
C LEU A 153 11.35 15.89 0.71
N SER A 154 12.28 16.20 1.62
CA SER A 154 12.96 17.51 1.64
C SER A 154 13.81 17.74 0.40
N SER A 155 14.53 16.71 -0.06
CA SER A 155 15.34 16.78 -1.29
C SER A 155 14.48 16.94 -2.53
N GLU A 156 13.37 16.19 -2.62
CA GLU A 156 12.41 16.31 -3.72
C GLU A 156 11.72 17.69 -3.73
N ALA A 157 11.33 18.19 -2.56
CA ALA A 157 10.74 19.53 -2.43
C ALA A 157 11.69 20.64 -2.90
N ALA A 158 13.01 20.50 -2.66
CA ALA A 158 14.00 21.43 -3.17
C ALA A 158 14.11 21.46 -4.71
N LEU A 159 13.65 20.39 -5.37
CA LEU A 159 13.52 20.29 -6.83
C LEU A 159 12.13 20.73 -7.34
N GLY A 160 11.23 21.14 -6.46
CA GLY A 160 9.85 21.48 -6.78
C GLY A 160 8.96 20.24 -6.98
N HIS A 161 9.38 19.08 -6.51
CA HIS A 161 8.61 17.84 -6.60
C HIS A 161 7.77 17.60 -5.34
N GLU A 162 6.63 16.98 -5.52
CA GLU A 162 5.68 16.68 -4.44
C GLU A 162 5.61 15.20 -4.04
N TYR A 163 6.32 14.32 -4.76
CA TYR A 163 6.25 12.86 -4.64
C TYR A 163 7.64 12.22 -4.58
N LEU A 164 7.71 10.90 -4.32
CA LEU A 164 8.94 10.21 -3.92
C LEU A 164 9.97 10.00 -5.03
N CYS A 165 9.55 9.80 -6.27
CA CYS A 165 10.48 9.41 -7.34
C CYS A 165 10.22 10.11 -8.68
N ALA A 166 9.17 10.91 -8.76
CA ALA A 166 8.80 11.69 -9.92
C ALA A 166 7.97 12.89 -9.46
N ASN A 167 7.83 13.91 -10.30
CA ASN A 167 6.93 15.03 -9.99
C ASN A 167 5.45 14.66 -10.25
N ARG A 168 5.06 13.47 -9.88
CA ARG A 168 3.69 12.92 -9.96
C ARG A 168 3.54 11.73 -9.02
N PHE A 169 2.30 11.39 -8.69
CA PHE A 169 1.99 10.19 -7.92
C PHE A 169 2.30 8.93 -8.74
N THR A 170 3.06 8.01 -8.15
CA THR A 170 3.45 6.73 -8.74
C THR A 170 3.13 5.56 -7.82
N VAL A 171 3.34 4.34 -8.31
CA VAL A 171 3.20 3.13 -7.49
C VAL A 171 4.16 3.11 -6.30
N ALA A 172 5.30 3.82 -6.36
CA ALA A 172 6.19 4.01 -5.21
C ALA A 172 5.49 4.73 -4.06
N ASP A 173 4.81 5.85 -4.37
CA ASP A 173 4.03 6.61 -3.39
C ASP A 173 2.89 5.78 -2.81
N LEU A 174 2.18 5.03 -3.66
CA LEU A 174 1.10 4.13 -3.23
C LEU A 174 1.62 3.10 -2.23
N CYS A 175 2.74 2.44 -2.53
CA CYS A 175 3.33 1.43 -1.67
C CYS A 175 3.67 2.00 -0.29
N VAL A 176 4.38 3.12 -0.23
CA VAL A 176 4.79 3.73 1.04
C VAL A 176 3.60 4.33 1.80
N ALA A 177 2.71 5.06 1.11
CA ALA A 177 1.55 5.67 1.74
C ALA A 177 0.56 4.64 2.30
N SER A 178 0.44 3.47 1.67
CA SER A 178 -0.42 2.39 2.13
C SER A 178 0.01 1.76 3.47
N VAL A 179 1.28 1.86 3.81
CA VAL A 179 1.82 1.50 5.13
C VAL A 179 1.78 2.72 6.06
N GLY A 180 2.20 3.89 5.56
CA GLY A 180 2.19 5.14 6.31
C GLY A 180 0.83 5.52 6.90
N MET A 181 -0.27 5.12 6.25
CA MET A 181 -1.62 5.34 6.80
C MET A 181 -1.85 4.69 8.16
N TRP A 182 -1.10 3.64 8.51
CA TRP A 182 -1.23 2.93 9.77
C TRP A 182 -0.60 3.66 10.96
N ILE A 183 0.30 4.61 10.70
CA ILE A 183 0.90 5.43 11.78
C ILE A 183 0.09 6.70 12.09
N ARG A 184 -0.95 7.02 11.32
CA ARG A 184 -1.79 8.22 11.54
C ARG A 184 -2.43 8.32 12.94
N PRO A 185 -2.78 7.20 13.63
CA PRO A 185 -3.27 7.29 14.99
C PRO A 185 -2.26 7.89 16.00
N SER A 186 -0.97 7.93 15.66
CA SER A 186 0.11 8.54 16.44
C SER A 186 0.34 9.99 16.01
N SER A 187 -0.60 10.88 16.35
CA SER A 187 -0.53 12.28 15.93
C SER A 187 0.76 12.98 16.40
N GLY A 188 1.24 12.68 17.61
CA GLY A 188 2.49 13.21 18.14
C GLY A 188 3.71 12.83 17.30
N LEU A 189 3.79 11.57 16.85
CA LEU A 189 4.85 11.13 15.95
C LEU A 189 4.81 11.86 14.61
N MET A 190 3.62 12.03 14.03
CA MET A 190 3.47 12.70 12.73
C MET A 190 3.83 14.20 12.77
N THR A 191 3.74 14.87 13.91
CA THR A 191 4.17 16.27 14.04
C THR A 191 5.69 16.45 14.01
N GLU A 192 6.45 15.40 14.29
CA GLU A 192 7.92 15.39 14.18
C GLU A 192 8.40 15.37 12.71
N PHE A 193 7.50 14.98 11.76
CA PHE A 193 7.81 14.75 10.34
C PHE A 193 6.80 15.47 9.42
N PRO A 194 6.85 16.80 9.36
CA PRO A 194 5.82 17.60 8.70
C PRO A 194 5.73 17.38 7.17
N LEU A 195 6.85 17.15 6.48
CA LEU A 195 6.84 16.86 5.03
C LEU A 195 6.21 15.49 4.76
N THR A 196 6.56 14.50 5.58
CA THR A 196 5.96 13.17 5.52
C THR A 196 4.45 13.24 5.79
N ALA A 197 4.03 14.00 6.79
CA ALA A 197 2.61 14.18 7.11
C ALA A 197 1.85 14.84 5.95
N ALA A 198 2.41 15.89 5.35
CA ALA A 198 1.81 16.60 4.22
C ALA A 198 1.73 15.70 2.97
N TRP A 199 2.83 15.00 2.64
CA TRP A 199 2.88 14.05 1.53
C TRP A 199 1.87 12.90 1.73
N LEU A 200 1.85 12.29 2.92
CA LEU A 200 0.93 11.21 3.24
C LEU A 200 -0.54 11.66 3.11
N LYS A 201 -0.85 12.86 3.62
CA LYS A 201 -2.19 13.44 3.45
C LYS A 201 -2.54 13.57 1.97
N ARG A 202 -1.65 14.12 1.14
CA ARG A 202 -1.84 14.28 -0.31
C ARG A 202 -2.11 12.94 -0.99
N CYS A 203 -1.34 11.89 -0.66
CA CYS A 203 -1.55 10.56 -1.19
C CYS A 203 -2.92 9.97 -0.79
N LEU A 204 -3.29 10.08 0.49
CA LEU A 204 -4.51 9.48 1.01
C LEU A 204 -5.79 10.26 0.64
N ASP A 205 -5.68 11.53 0.31
CA ASP A 205 -6.82 12.36 -0.15
C ASP A 205 -7.17 12.10 -1.62
N ARG A 206 -6.38 11.32 -2.35
CA ARG A 206 -6.68 10.99 -3.76
C ARG A 206 -8.05 10.33 -3.88
N PRO A 207 -8.87 10.74 -4.88
CA PRO A 207 -10.21 10.18 -5.07
C PRO A 207 -10.22 8.67 -5.22
N ALA A 208 -9.21 8.10 -5.90
CA ALA A 208 -9.08 6.66 -6.10
C ALA A 208 -8.85 5.91 -4.77
N HIS A 209 -8.02 6.44 -3.86
CA HIS A 209 -7.86 5.85 -2.54
C HIS A 209 -9.18 5.89 -1.74
N GLN A 210 -9.90 7.02 -1.77
CA GLN A 210 -11.17 7.17 -1.09
C GLN A 210 -12.24 6.23 -1.65
N ALA A 211 -12.24 6.00 -2.98
CA ALA A 211 -13.12 5.04 -3.64
C ALA A 211 -12.76 3.60 -3.29
N ALA A 212 -11.48 3.22 -3.35
CA ALA A 212 -11.00 1.88 -3.01
C ALA A 212 -11.37 1.48 -1.57
N ARG A 213 -11.33 2.41 -0.62
CA ARG A 213 -11.74 2.16 0.78
C ARG A 213 -13.22 1.85 0.96
N LYS A 214 -14.05 2.18 0.00
CA LYS A 214 -15.52 1.98 0.03
C LYS A 214 -15.96 0.71 -0.70
N LEU A 215 -15.04 0.02 -1.39
CA LEU A 215 -15.36 -1.21 -2.11
C LEU A 215 -15.88 -2.27 -1.15
N GLY A 216 -16.92 -3.00 -1.58
CA GLY A 216 -17.49 -4.10 -0.80
C GLY A 216 -18.27 -3.68 0.47
N ARG A 217 -18.67 -2.42 0.57
CA ARG A 217 -19.55 -1.89 1.63
C ARG A 217 -20.98 -1.85 1.16
#